data_a768082b18f8727a9e06141e15ed3cfe
#
_entry.id   a768082b18f8727a9e06141e15ed3cfe
#
_cell.length_a   1.000
_cell.length_b   1.000
_cell.length_c   1.000
_cell.angle_alpha   90.00
_cell.angle_beta   90.00
_cell.angle_gamma   90.00
#
_symmetry.space_group_name_H-M   'P 1'
#
loop_
_entity.id
_entity.type
_entity.pdbx_description
1 polymer ?
#
loop_
_entity_poly.entity_id
_entity_poly.type
_entity_poly.pdbx_seq_one_letter_code
_entity_poly.pdbx_strand_id
1 'polypeptide(L)'
;MASAGRREVILTESARLFSDRGIAATTIREIGEAVGLNSGTLYHYFKSKDAIVSEILVSFLTDLVERYRAVVARPESARARLVGIVRASLEIADMHPYATEIYQNDFANLGSLPGYPEIADAVQASHDAWYSVVEDGVRDGEFNSGIDIFEFQRMMRECVFMSVRWHRKTLGQDIDTLTETLTTVFLNGFVPPPSGAAAPPPPPKRKRVPERSVASDPTPSQKAGDDVQDIRSELDSLRTEMRAIRAAIADRSDAP
;
A
#
# COMPACT_ATOMS: atom_id res chain seq x y z
N MET A 1 -5.34 33.26 6.04
CA MET A 1 -4.94 32.78 4.70
C MET A 1 -3.45 32.40 4.60
N ALA A 2 -2.47 33.14 5.14
CA ALA A 2 -1.03 32.82 5.05
C ALA A 2 -0.62 31.48 5.74
N SER A 3 -1.30 31.06 6.82
CA SER A 3 -0.96 29.85 7.58
C SER A 3 -1.37 28.55 6.85
N ALA A 4 -2.52 28.53 6.17
CA ALA A 4 -2.99 27.36 5.44
C ALA A 4 -2.07 27.04 4.25
N GLY A 5 -1.70 28.04 3.45
CA GLY A 5 -0.77 27.81 2.34
C GLY A 5 0.64 27.39 2.80
N ARG A 6 1.07 27.82 4.01
CA ARG A 6 2.37 27.40 4.55
C ARG A 6 2.37 25.94 5.00
N ARG A 7 1.24 25.47 5.61
CA ARG A 7 1.06 24.07 5.99
C ARG A 7 1.11 23.14 4.77
N GLU A 8 0.45 23.54 3.68
CA GLU A 8 0.44 22.81 2.43
C GLU A 8 1.84 22.68 1.80
N VAL A 9 2.63 23.77 1.80
CA VAL A 9 4.03 23.73 1.35
C VAL A 9 4.86 22.75 2.18
N ILE A 10 4.67 22.72 3.50
CA ILE A 10 5.36 21.76 4.37
C ILE A 10 4.98 20.33 4.00
N LEU A 11 3.70 20.03 3.83
CA LEU A 11 3.22 18.70 3.46
C LEU A 11 3.78 18.25 2.11
N THR A 12 3.74 19.10 1.10
CA THR A 12 4.24 18.80 -0.25
C THR A 12 5.73 18.50 -0.26
N GLU A 13 6.56 19.36 0.37
CA GLU A 13 8.00 19.15 0.42
C GLU A 13 8.38 17.94 1.30
N SER A 14 7.63 17.71 2.39
CA SER A 14 7.82 16.53 3.22
C SER A 14 7.50 15.24 2.44
N ALA A 15 6.38 15.23 1.70
CA ALA A 15 6.00 14.08 0.88
C ALA A 15 7.07 13.75 -0.16
N ARG A 16 7.63 14.78 -0.82
CA ARG A 16 8.73 14.61 -1.76
C ARG A 16 9.98 14.00 -1.08
N LEU A 17 10.40 14.55 0.06
CA LEU A 17 11.57 14.03 0.80
C LEU A 17 11.36 12.59 1.28
N PHE A 18 10.16 12.25 1.78
CA PHE A 18 9.83 10.89 2.21
C PHE A 18 9.82 9.90 1.04
N SER A 19 9.30 10.32 -0.12
CA SER A 19 9.33 9.52 -1.34
C SER A 19 10.76 9.27 -1.84
N ASP A 20 11.61 10.31 -1.82
CA ASP A 20 12.98 10.24 -2.35
C ASP A 20 13.94 9.44 -1.47
N ARG A 21 13.79 9.52 -0.14
CA ARG A 21 14.77 9.01 0.84
C ARG A 21 14.20 8.00 1.83
N GLY A 22 12.88 7.86 1.87
CA GLY A 22 12.16 7.11 2.90
C GLY A 22 11.88 7.93 4.16
N ILE A 23 10.80 7.55 4.87
CA ILE A 23 10.38 8.21 6.11
C ILE A 23 11.47 8.13 7.18
N ALA A 24 12.07 6.94 7.36
CA ALA A 24 13.06 6.71 8.41
C ALA A 24 14.32 7.58 8.25
N ALA A 25 14.79 7.75 7.02
CA ALA A 25 16.01 8.50 6.71
C ALA A 25 15.81 10.02 6.67
N THR A 26 14.58 10.52 6.66
CA THR A 26 14.27 11.96 6.62
C THR A 26 14.11 12.52 8.03
N THR A 27 14.75 13.64 8.32
CA THR A 27 14.68 14.32 9.60
C THR A 27 13.82 15.60 9.56
N ILE A 28 13.28 16.00 10.71
CA ILE A 28 12.53 17.26 10.87
C ILE A 28 13.37 18.48 10.47
N ARG A 29 14.70 18.41 10.70
CA ARG A 29 15.61 19.46 10.33
C ARG A 29 15.70 19.62 8.81
N GLU A 30 15.86 18.53 8.07
CA GLU A 30 15.91 18.56 6.60
C GLU A 30 14.60 19.07 6.00
N ILE A 31 13.44 18.68 6.57
CA ILE A 31 12.15 19.22 6.17
C ILE A 31 12.12 20.75 6.41
N GLY A 32 12.56 21.20 7.58
CA GLY A 32 12.65 22.62 7.90
C GLY A 32 13.53 23.38 6.90
N GLU A 33 14.73 22.86 6.61
CA GLU A 33 15.65 23.45 5.64
C GLU A 33 15.03 23.54 4.24
N ALA A 34 14.34 22.49 3.78
CA ALA A 34 13.70 22.46 2.47
C ALA A 34 12.59 23.52 2.30
N VAL A 35 11.88 23.85 3.38
CA VAL A 35 10.82 24.87 3.36
C VAL A 35 11.25 26.23 3.90
N GLY A 36 12.54 26.42 4.22
CA GLY A 36 13.08 27.67 4.77
C GLY A 36 12.58 27.99 6.18
N LEU A 37 12.39 26.98 7.03
CA LEU A 37 12.00 27.09 8.43
C LEU A 37 13.05 26.46 9.34
N ASN A 38 13.22 26.98 10.56
CA ASN A 38 13.92 26.25 11.60
C ASN A 38 13.01 25.17 12.22
N SER A 39 13.60 24.16 12.86
CA SER A 39 12.87 23.04 13.46
C SER A 39 11.86 23.51 14.53
N GLY A 40 12.18 24.54 15.32
CA GLY A 40 11.26 25.09 16.32
C GLY A 40 9.98 25.65 15.68
N THR A 41 10.11 26.38 14.58
CA THR A 41 8.95 26.88 13.82
C THR A 41 8.16 25.74 13.20
N LEU A 42 8.82 24.70 12.68
CA LEU A 42 8.13 23.54 12.10
C LEU A 42 7.26 22.80 13.15
N TYR A 43 7.73 22.68 14.40
CA TYR A 43 6.97 22.09 15.50
C TYR A 43 5.70 22.85 15.89
N HIS A 44 5.54 24.12 15.50
CA HIS A 44 4.27 24.83 15.65
C HIS A 44 3.20 24.34 14.66
N TYR A 45 3.62 23.82 13.49
CA TYR A 45 2.71 23.27 12.48
C TYR A 45 2.41 21.79 12.72
N PHE A 46 3.43 21.00 13.08
CA PHE A 46 3.35 19.54 13.23
C PHE A 46 4.09 19.07 14.47
N LYS A 47 3.45 18.26 15.30
CA LYS A 47 4.01 17.79 16.57
C LYS A 47 5.14 16.77 16.40
N SER A 48 5.15 16.04 15.27
CA SER A 48 6.16 15.03 14.95
C SER A 48 6.26 14.82 13.43
N LYS A 49 7.29 14.11 12.99
CA LYS A 49 7.42 13.61 11.63
C LYS A 49 6.24 12.69 11.25
N ASP A 50 5.85 11.80 12.16
CA ASP A 50 4.76 10.87 11.97
C ASP A 50 3.41 11.57 11.82
N ALA A 51 3.21 12.74 12.46
CA ALA A 51 2.03 13.57 12.26
C ALA A 51 1.97 14.16 10.84
N ILE A 52 3.13 14.49 10.24
CA ILE A 52 3.21 14.93 8.84
C ILE A 52 2.85 13.76 7.91
N VAL A 53 3.43 12.59 8.14
CA VAL A 53 3.14 11.37 7.34
C VAL A 53 1.66 11.04 7.43
N SER A 54 1.08 11.02 8.63
CA SER A 54 -0.35 10.75 8.84
C SER A 54 -1.23 11.68 8.04
N GLU A 55 -0.96 13.00 8.07
CA GLU A 55 -1.78 13.98 7.36
C GLU A 55 -1.67 13.83 5.83
N ILE A 56 -0.46 13.55 5.31
CA ILE A 56 -0.25 13.27 3.89
C ILE A 56 -1.10 12.06 3.46
N LEU A 57 -1.04 10.97 4.22
CA LEU A 57 -1.76 9.73 3.88
C LEU A 57 -3.28 9.86 4.07
N VAL A 58 -3.74 10.52 5.14
CA VAL A 58 -5.17 10.75 5.36
C VAL A 58 -5.76 11.60 4.23
N SER A 59 -5.07 12.67 3.81
CA SER A 59 -5.52 13.50 2.69
C SER A 59 -5.63 12.68 1.40
N PHE A 60 -4.58 11.96 1.03
CA PHE A 60 -4.55 11.09 -0.15
C PHE A 60 -5.67 10.05 -0.14
N LEU A 61 -5.84 9.32 0.97
CA LEU A 61 -6.84 8.27 1.08
C LEU A 61 -8.28 8.84 1.12
N THR A 62 -8.47 10.02 1.69
CA THR A 62 -9.76 10.72 1.67
C THR A 62 -10.16 11.04 0.23
N ASP A 63 -9.26 11.64 -0.55
CA ASP A 63 -9.52 11.95 -1.96
C ASP A 63 -9.82 10.68 -2.77
N LEU A 64 -9.09 9.59 -2.52
CA LEU A 64 -9.32 8.30 -3.16
C LEU A 64 -10.72 7.76 -2.86
N VAL A 65 -11.12 7.74 -1.58
CA VAL A 65 -12.42 7.24 -1.14
C VAL A 65 -13.57 8.10 -1.69
N GLU A 66 -13.41 9.42 -1.71
CA GLU A 66 -14.41 10.32 -2.28
C GLU A 66 -14.62 10.07 -3.78
N ARG A 67 -13.53 9.87 -4.53
CA ARG A 67 -13.60 9.50 -5.95
C ARG A 67 -14.30 8.16 -6.15
N TYR A 68 -13.96 7.16 -5.35
CA TYR A 68 -14.62 5.85 -5.45
C TYR A 68 -16.11 5.94 -5.12
N ARG A 69 -16.50 6.66 -4.07
CA ARG A 69 -17.92 6.88 -3.74
C ARG A 69 -18.68 7.53 -4.90
N ALA A 70 -18.07 8.54 -5.53
CA ALA A 70 -18.68 9.20 -6.69
C ALA A 70 -18.87 8.24 -7.88
N VAL A 71 -17.92 7.30 -8.10
CA VAL A 71 -18.05 6.29 -9.16
C VAL A 71 -19.10 5.25 -8.80
N VAL A 72 -19.10 4.72 -7.57
CA VAL A 72 -20.05 3.70 -7.11
C VAL A 72 -21.50 4.20 -7.17
N ALA A 73 -21.72 5.49 -6.90
CA ALA A 73 -23.05 6.11 -6.92
C ALA A 73 -23.61 6.36 -8.33
N ARG A 74 -22.84 6.14 -9.39
CA ARG A 74 -23.34 6.37 -10.77
C ARG A 74 -24.40 5.34 -11.15
N PRO A 75 -25.46 5.77 -11.85
CA PRO A 75 -26.49 4.87 -12.36
C PRO A 75 -26.02 4.17 -13.66
N GLU A 76 -24.87 3.51 -13.58
CA GLU A 76 -24.21 2.84 -14.70
C GLU A 76 -24.11 1.33 -14.41
N SER A 77 -23.80 0.53 -15.45
CA SER A 77 -23.55 -0.90 -15.30
C SER A 77 -22.37 -1.15 -14.34
N ALA A 78 -22.32 -2.31 -13.70
CA ALA A 78 -21.22 -2.70 -12.84
C ALA A 78 -19.89 -2.69 -13.60
N ARG A 79 -19.92 -3.09 -14.88
CA ARG A 79 -18.75 -3.01 -15.77
C ARG A 79 -18.26 -1.58 -15.92
N ALA A 80 -19.12 -0.60 -16.20
CA ALA A 80 -18.74 0.79 -16.37
C ALA A 80 -18.20 1.39 -15.05
N ARG A 81 -18.84 1.06 -13.92
CA ARG A 81 -18.35 1.47 -12.59
C ARG A 81 -16.98 0.87 -12.25
N LEU A 82 -16.74 -0.41 -12.61
CA LEU A 82 -15.43 -1.04 -12.38
C LEU A 82 -14.33 -0.36 -13.21
N VAL A 83 -14.58 -0.06 -14.48
CA VAL A 83 -13.69 0.76 -15.32
C VAL A 83 -13.45 2.13 -14.68
N GLY A 84 -14.50 2.76 -14.15
CA GLY A 84 -14.43 4.04 -13.45
C GLY A 84 -13.56 3.99 -12.19
N ILE A 85 -13.63 2.92 -11.38
CA ILE A 85 -12.78 2.73 -10.20
C ILE A 85 -11.30 2.57 -10.60
N VAL A 86 -11.01 1.75 -11.62
CA VAL A 86 -9.64 1.60 -12.14
C VAL A 86 -9.07 2.95 -12.57
N ARG A 87 -9.83 3.69 -13.38
CA ARG A 87 -9.44 5.04 -13.82
C ARG A 87 -9.22 5.99 -12.66
N ALA A 88 -10.15 6.05 -11.71
CA ALA A 88 -10.05 6.90 -10.54
C ALA A 88 -8.82 6.58 -9.68
N SER A 89 -8.44 5.30 -9.57
CA SER A 89 -7.21 4.89 -8.88
C SER A 89 -5.96 5.46 -9.53
N LEU A 90 -5.89 5.38 -10.87
CA LEU A 90 -4.75 5.90 -11.63
C LEU A 90 -4.69 7.44 -11.60
N GLU A 91 -5.83 8.11 -11.73
CA GLU A 91 -5.92 9.58 -11.67
C GLU A 91 -5.50 10.12 -10.30
N ILE A 92 -5.96 9.51 -9.22
CA ILE A 92 -5.58 9.92 -7.85
C ILE A 92 -4.09 9.66 -7.60
N ALA A 93 -3.56 8.54 -8.09
CA ALA A 93 -2.13 8.25 -7.97
C ALA A 93 -1.27 9.27 -8.74
N ASP A 94 -1.73 9.75 -9.89
CA ASP A 94 -1.07 10.80 -10.66
C ASP A 94 -1.14 12.18 -9.97
N MET A 95 -2.28 12.47 -9.32
CA MET A 95 -2.46 13.71 -8.53
C MET A 95 -1.63 13.72 -7.24
N HIS A 96 -1.41 12.55 -6.63
CA HIS A 96 -0.70 12.38 -5.35
C HIS A 96 0.50 11.43 -5.46
N PRO A 97 1.46 11.67 -6.37
CA PRO A 97 2.51 10.68 -6.69
C PRO A 97 3.38 10.31 -5.49
N TYR A 98 3.73 11.29 -4.65
CA TYR A 98 4.54 11.05 -3.46
C TYR A 98 3.78 10.32 -2.35
N ALA A 99 2.52 10.70 -2.11
CA ALA A 99 1.69 10.04 -1.10
C ALA A 99 1.41 8.58 -1.48
N THR A 100 1.14 8.31 -2.76
CA THR A 100 0.97 6.97 -3.30
C THR A 100 2.21 6.11 -3.08
N GLU A 101 3.40 6.66 -3.32
CA GLU A 101 4.66 5.95 -3.10
C GLU A 101 4.94 5.67 -1.63
N ILE A 102 4.70 6.66 -0.76
CA ILE A 102 4.80 6.48 0.69
C ILE A 102 3.88 5.35 1.14
N TYR A 103 2.61 5.38 0.70
CA TYR A 103 1.64 4.35 1.03
C TYR A 103 2.07 2.96 0.57
N GLN A 104 2.59 2.83 -0.66
CA GLN A 104 3.05 1.55 -1.22
C GLN A 104 4.32 0.99 -0.55
N ASN A 105 5.25 1.87 -0.16
CA ASN A 105 6.54 1.45 0.38
C ASN A 105 6.52 1.20 1.90
N ASP A 106 5.69 1.94 2.64
CA ASP A 106 5.66 1.91 4.10
C ASP A 106 4.38 1.28 4.67
N PHE A 107 3.58 0.60 3.84
CA PHE A 107 2.28 0.02 4.24
C PHE A 107 2.35 -0.81 5.52
N ALA A 108 3.40 -1.63 5.67
CA ALA A 108 3.60 -2.48 6.85
C ALA A 108 3.80 -1.67 8.15
N ASN A 109 4.25 -0.42 8.07
CA ASN A 109 4.59 0.42 9.21
C ASN A 109 3.49 1.43 9.57
N LEU A 110 2.40 1.52 8.79
CA LEU A 110 1.34 2.51 9.00
C LEU A 110 0.66 2.39 10.36
N GLY A 111 0.60 1.17 10.92
CA GLY A 111 -0.04 0.90 12.22
C GLY A 111 0.57 1.65 13.41
N SER A 112 1.78 2.19 13.28
CA SER A 112 2.44 2.99 14.32
C SER A 112 2.15 4.48 14.23
N LEU A 113 1.49 4.94 13.17
CA LEU A 113 1.21 6.35 12.93
C LEU A 113 0.08 6.86 13.83
N PRO A 114 0.15 8.11 14.33
CA PRO A 114 -0.91 8.68 15.18
C PRO A 114 -2.27 8.81 14.46
N GLY A 115 -2.29 8.94 13.13
CA GLY A 115 -3.50 8.97 12.29
C GLY A 115 -3.93 7.60 11.76
N TYR A 116 -3.42 6.50 12.33
CA TYR A 116 -3.72 5.16 11.83
C TYR A 116 -5.21 4.78 11.82
N PRO A 117 -6.04 5.15 12.81
CA PRO A 117 -7.46 4.82 12.76
C PRO A 117 -8.14 5.39 11.51
N GLU A 118 -7.88 6.65 11.18
CA GLU A 118 -8.43 7.31 10.00
C GLU A 118 -7.90 6.70 8.69
N ILE A 119 -6.61 6.33 8.69
CA ILE A 119 -5.97 5.62 7.57
C ILE A 119 -6.64 4.25 7.37
N ALA A 120 -6.82 3.48 8.45
CA ALA A 120 -7.42 2.15 8.39
C ALA A 120 -8.88 2.20 7.91
N ASP A 121 -9.66 3.16 8.41
CA ASP A 121 -11.05 3.36 7.98
C ASP A 121 -11.14 3.73 6.48
N ALA A 122 -10.26 4.59 6.00
CA ALA A 122 -10.22 4.99 4.60
C ALA A 122 -9.77 3.82 3.69
N VAL A 123 -8.79 3.03 4.12
CA VAL A 123 -8.37 1.80 3.42
C VAL A 123 -9.54 0.82 3.32
N GLN A 124 -10.24 0.58 4.44
CA GLN A 124 -11.40 -0.31 4.44
C GLN A 124 -12.51 0.21 3.51
N ALA A 125 -12.82 1.50 3.56
CA ALA A 125 -13.81 2.11 2.67
C ALA A 125 -13.42 1.99 1.19
N SER A 126 -12.13 2.07 0.86
CA SER A 126 -11.65 1.85 -0.49
C SER A 126 -11.86 0.40 -0.95
N HIS A 127 -11.58 -0.58 -0.09
CA HIS A 127 -11.80 -2.00 -0.36
C HIS A 127 -13.29 -2.32 -0.54
N ASP A 128 -14.14 -1.75 0.31
CA ASP A 128 -15.58 -1.93 0.22
C ASP A 128 -16.17 -1.36 -1.09
N ALA A 129 -15.63 -0.25 -1.60
CA ALA A 129 -16.03 0.30 -2.89
C ALA A 129 -15.72 -0.64 -4.06
N TRP A 130 -14.52 -1.24 -4.09
CA TRP A 130 -14.16 -2.24 -5.08
C TRP A 130 -15.05 -3.48 -4.99
N TYR A 131 -15.23 -3.99 -3.76
CA TYR A 131 -16.03 -5.18 -3.52
C TYR A 131 -17.48 -4.99 -3.94
N SER A 132 -18.10 -3.86 -3.57
CA SER A 132 -19.51 -3.58 -3.86
C SER A 132 -19.81 -3.56 -5.36
N VAL A 133 -18.92 -2.98 -6.17
CA VAL A 133 -19.12 -2.94 -7.63
C VAL A 133 -19.03 -4.34 -8.25
N VAL A 134 -18.08 -5.16 -7.78
CA VAL A 134 -17.95 -6.54 -8.28
C VAL A 134 -19.13 -7.41 -7.81
N GLU A 135 -19.58 -7.26 -6.56
CA GLU A 135 -20.74 -7.96 -6.01
C GLU A 135 -22.02 -7.60 -6.77
N ASP A 136 -22.25 -6.31 -7.05
CA ASP A 136 -23.37 -5.85 -7.87
C ASP A 136 -23.35 -6.50 -9.26
N GLY A 137 -22.19 -6.52 -9.93
CA GLY A 137 -22.06 -7.12 -11.25
C GLY A 137 -22.33 -8.62 -11.28
N VAL A 138 -21.97 -9.34 -10.23
CA VAL A 138 -22.33 -10.78 -10.10
C VAL A 138 -23.81 -10.94 -9.84
N ARG A 139 -24.40 -10.15 -8.94
CA ARG A 139 -25.83 -10.17 -8.63
C ARG A 139 -26.68 -9.88 -9.86
N ASP A 140 -26.28 -8.90 -10.66
CA ASP A 140 -27.02 -8.42 -11.83
C ASP A 140 -26.71 -9.26 -13.10
N GLY A 141 -25.84 -10.28 -12.99
CA GLY A 141 -25.48 -11.19 -14.08
C GLY A 141 -24.51 -10.61 -15.11
N GLU A 142 -23.93 -9.46 -14.85
CA GLU A 142 -22.87 -8.87 -15.69
C GLU A 142 -21.55 -9.60 -15.55
N PHE A 143 -21.27 -10.20 -14.38
CA PHE A 143 -20.04 -10.89 -14.06
C PHE A 143 -20.27 -12.37 -13.72
N ASN A 144 -19.23 -13.17 -13.93
CA ASN A 144 -19.25 -14.61 -13.71
C ASN A 144 -19.35 -14.95 -12.20
N SER A 145 -20.47 -15.58 -11.78
CA SER A 145 -20.69 -16.01 -10.39
C SER A 145 -19.79 -17.18 -9.92
N GLY A 146 -19.09 -17.85 -10.83
CA GLY A 146 -18.17 -18.92 -10.52
C GLY A 146 -16.78 -18.46 -10.05
N ILE A 147 -16.51 -17.14 -10.02
CA ILE A 147 -15.26 -16.58 -9.58
C ILE A 147 -15.42 -16.02 -8.16
N ASP A 148 -14.42 -16.27 -7.31
CA ASP A 148 -14.36 -15.66 -5.97
C ASP A 148 -14.19 -14.13 -6.12
N ILE A 149 -15.23 -13.38 -5.78
CA ILE A 149 -15.27 -11.92 -5.95
C ILE A 149 -14.27 -11.19 -5.07
N PHE A 150 -13.96 -11.75 -3.89
CA PHE A 150 -12.97 -11.17 -2.98
C PHE A 150 -11.55 -11.29 -3.56
N GLU A 151 -11.17 -12.46 -4.05
CA GLU A 151 -9.87 -12.67 -4.67
C GLU A 151 -9.76 -11.90 -6.00
N PHE A 152 -10.83 -11.87 -6.81
CA PHE A 152 -10.83 -11.12 -8.06
C PHE A 152 -10.56 -9.63 -7.84
N GLN A 153 -11.34 -8.97 -6.97
CA GLN A 153 -11.15 -7.53 -6.71
C GLN A 153 -9.78 -7.25 -6.09
N ARG A 154 -9.28 -8.12 -5.22
CA ARG A 154 -7.95 -7.98 -4.61
C ARG A 154 -6.86 -8.04 -5.68
N MET A 155 -6.87 -9.07 -6.54
CA MET A 155 -5.90 -9.20 -7.62
C MET A 155 -5.94 -8.00 -8.58
N MET A 156 -7.14 -7.57 -8.97
CA MET A 156 -7.29 -6.43 -9.87
C MET A 156 -6.75 -5.14 -9.26
N ARG A 157 -7.09 -4.86 -7.99
CA ARG A 157 -6.60 -3.71 -7.24
C ARG A 157 -5.07 -3.71 -7.13
N GLU A 158 -4.47 -4.85 -6.76
CA GLU A 158 -3.02 -4.98 -6.68
C GLU A 158 -2.35 -4.76 -8.04
N CYS A 159 -2.93 -5.27 -9.14
CA CYS A 159 -2.42 -5.01 -10.49
C CYS A 159 -2.49 -3.52 -10.86
N VAL A 160 -3.55 -2.80 -10.46
CA VAL A 160 -3.63 -1.34 -10.65
C VAL A 160 -2.51 -0.63 -9.90
N PHE A 161 -2.31 -0.92 -8.62
CA PHE A 161 -1.25 -0.30 -7.83
C PHE A 161 0.14 -0.66 -8.32
N MET A 162 0.35 -1.89 -8.79
CA MET A 162 1.63 -2.28 -9.40
C MET A 162 1.89 -1.52 -10.70
N SER A 163 0.85 -1.31 -11.52
CA SER A 163 0.94 -0.53 -12.76
C SER A 163 1.33 0.92 -12.48
N VAL A 164 0.78 1.55 -11.43
CA VAL A 164 1.20 2.87 -10.96
C VAL A 164 2.70 2.91 -10.68
N ARG A 165 3.22 1.90 -9.97
CA ARG A 165 4.65 1.81 -9.63
C ARG A 165 5.54 1.71 -10.86
N TRP A 166 5.14 0.91 -11.85
CA TRP A 166 5.90 0.74 -13.10
C TRP A 166 5.88 1.99 -13.97
N HIS A 167 4.77 2.72 -13.99
CA HIS A 167 4.54 3.90 -14.83
C HIS A 167 4.73 5.23 -14.09
N ARG A 168 5.36 5.23 -12.92
CA ARG A 168 5.50 6.41 -12.05
C ARG A 168 5.86 7.71 -12.76
N LYS A 169 6.72 7.67 -13.80
CA LYS A 169 7.20 8.84 -14.53
C LYS A 169 6.29 9.28 -15.68
N THR A 170 5.41 8.42 -16.12
CA THR A 170 4.58 8.60 -17.31
C THR A 170 3.10 8.41 -17.03
N LEU A 171 2.73 8.20 -15.76
CA LEU A 171 1.40 7.76 -15.35
C LEU A 171 0.29 8.61 -15.99
N GLY A 172 0.37 9.93 -15.90
CA GLY A 172 -0.65 10.83 -16.46
C GLY A 172 -0.86 10.68 -17.97
N GLN A 173 0.17 10.22 -18.71
CA GLN A 173 0.07 9.95 -20.14
C GLN A 173 -0.48 8.55 -20.43
N ASP A 174 -0.34 7.63 -19.48
CA ASP A 174 -0.65 6.21 -19.67
C ASP A 174 -2.02 5.81 -19.09
N ILE A 175 -2.72 6.71 -18.38
CA ILE A 175 -4.00 6.42 -17.66
C ILE A 175 -5.01 5.72 -18.57
N ASP A 176 -5.24 6.22 -19.80
CA ASP A 176 -6.21 5.64 -20.74
C ASP A 176 -5.80 4.23 -21.14
N THR A 177 -4.55 4.05 -21.56
CA THR A 177 -4.00 2.76 -21.98
C THR A 177 -4.01 1.74 -20.84
N LEU A 178 -3.61 2.15 -19.64
CA LEU A 178 -3.62 1.28 -18.46
C LEU A 178 -5.05 0.89 -18.06
N THR A 179 -5.97 1.84 -18.05
CA THR A 179 -7.38 1.57 -17.76
C THR A 179 -7.95 0.54 -18.74
N GLU A 180 -7.76 0.73 -20.04
CA GLU A 180 -8.23 -0.17 -21.09
C GLU A 180 -7.57 -1.55 -20.96
N THR A 181 -6.26 -1.60 -20.82
CA THR A 181 -5.51 -2.87 -20.73
C THR A 181 -5.93 -3.68 -19.52
N LEU A 182 -5.91 -3.08 -18.33
CA LEU A 182 -6.28 -3.75 -17.07
C LEU A 182 -7.72 -4.26 -17.11
N THR A 183 -8.66 -3.40 -17.50
CA THR A 183 -10.07 -3.80 -17.54
C THR A 183 -10.32 -4.87 -18.60
N THR A 184 -9.69 -4.78 -19.77
CA THR A 184 -9.81 -5.81 -20.83
C THR A 184 -9.28 -7.16 -20.36
N VAL A 185 -8.10 -7.20 -19.76
CA VAL A 185 -7.49 -8.46 -19.29
C VAL A 185 -8.35 -9.10 -18.21
N PHE A 186 -8.77 -8.34 -17.20
CA PHE A 186 -9.56 -8.88 -16.09
C PHE A 186 -10.99 -9.24 -16.49
N LEU A 187 -11.66 -8.40 -17.28
CA LEU A 187 -13.06 -8.63 -17.64
C LEU A 187 -13.25 -9.71 -18.71
N ASN A 188 -12.28 -9.95 -19.57
CA ASN A 188 -12.38 -11.05 -20.55
C ASN A 188 -12.39 -12.44 -19.89
N GLY A 189 -11.75 -12.60 -18.73
CA GLY A 189 -11.84 -13.81 -17.91
C GLY A 189 -12.99 -13.81 -16.90
N PHE A 190 -13.66 -12.67 -16.71
CA PHE A 190 -14.70 -12.47 -15.70
C PHE A 190 -16.11 -12.29 -16.29
N VAL A 191 -16.24 -12.39 -17.59
CA VAL A 191 -17.56 -12.38 -18.24
C VAL A 191 -18.27 -13.71 -18.05
N PRO A 192 -19.62 -13.75 -18.00
CA PRO A 192 -20.36 -15.00 -17.95
C PRO A 192 -20.02 -15.89 -19.16
N PRO A 193 -20.05 -17.21 -18.98
CA PRO A 193 -19.87 -18.12 -20.12
C PRO A 193 -20.94 -17.90 -21.17
N PRO A 194 -20.67 -18.18 -22.45
CA PRO A 194 -21.66 -18.06 -23.52
C PRO A 194 -22.97 -18.76 -23.18
N SER A 195 -24.12 -18.16 -23.54
CA SER A 195 -25.45 -18.73 -23.30
C SER A 195 -25.53 -20.20 -23.73
N GLY A 196 -25.80 -21.10 -22.78
CA GLY A 196 -25.90 -22.55 -23.01
C GLY A 196 -24.84 -23.39 -22.28
N ALA A 197 -23.78 -22.80 -21.75
CA ALA A 197 -22.88 -23.49 -20.85
C ALA A 197 -23.43 -23.48 -19.41
N ALA A 198 -23.47 -24.63 -18.72
CA ALA A 198 -23.87 -24.67 -17.32
C ALA A 198 -22.89 -23.81 -16.51
N ALA A 199 -23.43 -22.83 -15.74
CA ALA A 199 -22.62 -22.02 -14.84
C ALA A 199 -21.89 -22.96 -13.84
N PRO A 200 -20.59 -22.80 -13.60
CA PRO A 200 -19.91 -23.54 -12.55
C PRO A 200 -20.58 -23.27 -11.20
N PRO A 201 -20.60 -24.22 -10.29
CA PRO A 201 -21.16 -23.99 -8.96
C PRO A 201 -20.41 -22.84 -8.29
N PRO A 202 -21.12 -21.95 -7.56
CA PRO A 202 -20.46 -20.86 -6.86
C PRO A 202 -19.39 -21.40 -5.91
N PRO A 203 -18.24 -20.75 -5.81
CA PRO A 203 -17.21 -21.18 -4.88
C PRO A 203 -17.77 -21.18 -3.45
N PRO A 204 -17.29 -22.09 -2.57
CA PRO A 204 -17.73 -22.13 -1.19
C PRO A 204 -17.49 -20.76 -0.56
N LYS A 205 -18.54 -20.18 0.05
CA LYS A 205 -18.43 -18.89 0.75
C LYS A 205 -17.31 -19.00 1.78
N ARG A 206 -16.14 -18.48 1.46
CA ARG A 206 -15.08 -18.28 2.44
C ARG A 206 -15.65 -17.37 3.52
N LYS A 207 -15.59 -17.79 4.79
CA LYS A 207 -15.79 -16.87 5.90
C LYS A 207 -14.84 -15.69 5.62
N ARG A 208 -15.37 -14.48 5.56
CA ARG A 208 -14.54 -13.27 5.55
C ARG A 208 -13.54 -13.43 6.70
N VAL A 209 -12.34 -13.83 6.37
CA VAL A 209 -11.22 -13.57 7.25
C VAL A 209 -11.07 -12.07 7.09
N PRO A 210 -11.28 -11.25 8.14
CA PRO A 210 -10.97 -9.83 8.04
C PRO A 210 -9.59 -9.76 7.40
N GLU A 211 -9.44 -9.01 6.32
CA GLU A 211 -8.12 -8.66 5.81
C GLU A 211 -7.36 -8.30 7.07
N ARG A 212 -6.30 -9.04 7.39
CA ARG A 212 -5.57 -8.90 8.64
C ARG A 212 -5.44 -7.40 8.87
N SER A 213 -6.12 -6.93 9.92
CA SER A 213 -5.90 -5.58 10.41
C SER A 213 -4.39 -5.38 10.34
N VAL A 214 -3.93 -4.30 9.73
CA VAL A 214 -2.51 -3.95 9.64
C VAL A 214 -1.84 -4.00 11.02
N ALA A 215 -2.64 -4.08 12.09
CA ALA A 215 -2.26 -4.18 13.49
C ALA A 215 -2.07 -5.61 14.05
N SER A 216 -2.25 -6.70 13.29
CA SER A 216 -2.29 -8.06 13.85
C SER A 216 -1.11 -8.96 13.48
N ASP A 217 -0.16 -8.51 12.67
CA ASP A 217 1.14 -9.18 12.66
C ASP A 217 1.96 -8.65 13.86
N PRO A 218 2.51 -9.54 14.71
CA PRO A 218 3.46 -9.11 15.71
C PRO A 218 4.52 -8.29 15.00
N THR A 219 4.73 -7.07 15.47
CA THR A 219 5.64 -6.07 14.92
C THR A 219 6.88 -6.78 14.37
N PRO A 220 7.29 -6.54 13.12
CA PRO A 220 8.55 -7.10 12.58
C PRO A 220 9.74 -6.85 13.51
N SER A 221 9.63 -5.87 14.39
CA SER A 221 10.62 -5.51 15.40
C SER A 221 10.78 -6.55 16.51
N GLN A 222 9.73 -7.27 16.94
CA GLN A 222 9.92 -8.33 17.96
C GLN A 222 10.42 -9.62 17.32
N LYS A 223 9.86 -10.00 16.17
CA LYS A 223 10.35 -11.18 15.43
C LYS A 223 11.74 -10.96 14.85
N ALA A 224 12.03 -9.76 14.32
CA ALA A 224 13.40 -9.40 13.91
C ALA A 224 14.35 -9.25 15.10
N GLY A 225 13.89 -8.91 16.29
CA GLY A 225 14.67 -8.92 17.52
C GLY A 225 15.04 -10.34 17.94
N ASP A 226 14.09 -11.24 17.91
CA ASP A 226 14.30 -12.66 18.24
C ASP A 226 15.13 -13.36 17.15
N ASP A 227 14.87 -13.13 15.86
CA ASP A 227 15.66 -13.65 14.74
C ASP A 227 17.10 -13.09 14.76
N VAL A 228 17.30 -11.82 15.11
CA VAL A 228 18.65 -11.22 15.26
C VAL A 228 19.37 -11.76 16.48
N GLN A 229 18.65 -12.09 17.55
CA GLN A 229 19.21 -12.68 18.75
C GLN A 229 19.61 -14.15 18.51
N ASP A 230 18.82 -14.91 17.78
CA ASP A 230 19.11 -16.26 17.33
C ASP A 230 20.33 -16.27 16.38
N ILE A 231 20.36 -15.40 15.38
CA ILE A 231 21.53 -15.25 14.46
C ILE A 231 22.79 -14.86 15.21
N ARG A 232 22.71 -13.98 16.22
CA ARG A 232 23.86 -13.65 17.06
C ARG A 232 24.35 -14.85 17.87
N SER A 233 23.43 -15.62 18.43
CA SER A 233 23.74 -16.83 19.18
C SER A 233 24.43 -17.88 18.31
N GLU A 234 23.94 -18.10 17.08
CA GLU A 234 24.57 -18.99 16.09
C GLU A 234 25.96 -18.50 15.66
N LEU A 235 26.11 -17.19 15.42
CA LEU A 235 27.42 -16.60 15.07
C LEU A 235 28.42 -16.73 16.19
N ASP A 236 28.05 -16.59 17.44
CA ASP A 236 28.96 -16.76 18.58
C ASP A 236 29.31 -18.24 18.81
N SER A 237 28.39 -19.16 18.55
CA SER A 237 28.67 -20.60 18.52
C SER A 237 29.67 -20.96 17.43
N LEU A 238 29.45 -20.51 16.20
CA LEU A 238 30.38 -20.72 15.08
C LEU A 238 31.78 -20.11 15.33
N ARG A 239 31.84 -18.93 15.96
CA ARG A 239 33.10 -18.32 16.35
C ARG A 239 33.88 -19.15 17.38
N THR A 240 33.15 -19.78 18.30
CA THR A 240 33.71 -20.62 19.32
C THR A 240 34.27 -21.92 18.71
N GLU A 241 33.50 -22.54 17.81
CA GLU A 241 33.95 -23.72 17.06
C GLU A 241 35.17 -23.42 16.18
N MET A 242 35.18 -22.30 15.46
CA MET A 242 36.33 -21.88 14.67
C MET A 242 37.60 -21.64 15.52
N ARG A 243 37.43 -21.10 16.75
CA ARG A 243 38.58 -20.96 17.68
C ARG A 243 39.09 -22.31 18.13
N ALA A 244 38.22 -23.26 18.44
CA ALA A 244 38.62 -24.60 18.82
C ALA A 244 39.31 -25.35 17.68
N ILE A 245 38.83 -25.23 16.44
CA ILE A 245 39.48 -25.79 15.25
C ILE A 245 40.86 -25.16 15.00
N ARG A 246 40.99 -23.82 15.13
CA ARG A 246 42.26 -23.14 15.00
C ARG A 246 43.26 -23.57 16.07
N ALA A 247 42.86 -23.76 17.32
CA ALA A 247 43.69 -24.25 18.39
C ALA A 247 44.13 -25.69 18.13
N ALA A 248 43.24 -26.57 17.66
CA ALA A 248 43.58 -27.94 17.32
C ALA A 248 44.52 -28.08 16.09
N ILE A 249 44.46 -27.12 15.15
CA ILE A 249 45.40 -27.07 14.01
C ILE A 249 46.77 -26.56 14.48
N ALA A 250 46.82 -25.56 15.35
CA ALA A 250 48.07 -25.05 15.92
C ALA A 250 48.81 -26.13 16.74
N ASP A 251 48.08 -26.89 17.56
CA ASP A 251 48.61 -28.00 18.37
C ASP A 251 49.18 -29.16 17.50
N ARG A 252 48.61 -29.35 16.30
CA ARG A 252 49.15 -30.34 15.32
C ARG A 252 50.36 -29.84 14.55
N SER A 253 50.58 -28.54 14.49
CA SER A 253 51.72 -27.95 13.78
C SER A 253 52.98 -27.91 14.64
N ASP A 254 52.85 -28.06 15.97
CA ASP A 254 53.92 -28.05 16.95
C ASP A 254 54.29 -29.44 17.47
N ALA A 255 53.79 -30.51 16.86
CA ALA A 255 54.20 -31.87 17.16
C ALA A 255 55.51 -32.23 16.37
N PRO A 256 56.55 -32.71 17.03
CA PRO A 256 57.88 -32.95 16.43
C PRO A 256 57.87 -34.10 15.40
#